data_e25731ed75319b601030bdbf923d66be
#
_entry.id   e25731ed75319b601030bdbf923d66be
#
_cell.length_a   1.000
_cell.length_b   1.000
_cell.length_c   1.000
_cell.angle_alpha   90.00
_cell.angle_beta   90.00
_cell.angle_gamma   90.00
#
_symmetry.space_group_name_H-M   'P 1'
#
loop_
_entity.id
_entity.type
_entity.pdbx_description
1 polymer ?
#
loop_
_entity_poly.entity_id
_entity_poly.type
_entity_poly.pdbx_seq_one_letter_code
_entity_poly.pdbx_strand_id
1 'polypeptide(L)'
;EDKVALKDANKNYITHSRLLKTRLLYDGGYYEKALLDISGVKIIKDYSGFYDEYWYRLARIKSKLNYDDKEIIENFQLSIDQGKNSANYYAPMSALQIALIYEKQNELVKAANYFEKCLSMSDFDYERGIHQKAKSGLVRILD
;
A
#
# COMPACT_ATOMS: atom_id res chain seq x y z
N GLU A 1 -16.90 -25.69 -15.78
CA GLU A 1 -16.93 -24.89 -14.53
C GLU A 1 -15.78 -25.25 -13.58
N ASP A 2 -15.55 -26.52 -13.28
CA ASP A 2 -14.51 -26.95 -12.35
C ASP A 2 -13.10 -26.57 -12.81
N LYS A 3 -12.84 -26.65 -14.12
CA LYS A 3 -11.54 -26.29 -14.68
C LYS A 3 -11.24 -24.80 -14.59
N VAL A 4 -12.26 -23.96 -14.78
CA VAL A 4 -12.11 -22.51 -14.66
C VAL A 4 -11.89 -22.12 -13.21
N ALA A 5 -12.69 -22.66 -12.28
CA ALA A 5 -12.55 -22.39 -10.85
C ALA A 5 -11.18 -22.82 -10.32
N LEU A 6 -10.67 -23.99 -10.73
CA LEU A 6 -9.36 -24.48 -10.34
C LEU A 6 -8.22 -23.61 -10.89
N LYS A 7 -8.36 -23.19 -12.16
CA LYS A 7 -7.39 -22.29 -12.79
C LYS A 7 -7.32 -20.95 -12.06
N ASP A 8 -8.48 -20.40 -11.66
CA ASP A 8 -8.57 -19.14 -10.93
C ASP A 8 -7.99 -19.26 -9.53
N ALA A 9 -8.28 -20.36 -8.82
CA ALA A 9 -7.70 -20.64 -7.52
C ALA A 9 -6.18 -20.75 -7.57
N ASN A 10 -5.63 -21.39 -8.60
CA ASN A 10 -4.18 -21.51 -8.79
C ASN A 10 -3.53 -20.16 -9.06
N LYS A 11 -4.15 -19.30 -9.85
CA LYS A 11 -3.64 -17.95 -10.13
C LYS A 11 -3.63 -17.09 -8.88
N ASN A 12 -4.70 -17.13 -8.09
CA ASN A 12 -4.77 -16.43 -6.80
C ASN A 12 -3.69 -16.90 -5.84
N TYR A 13 -3.48 -18.19 -5.75
CA TYR A 13 -2.42 -18.78 -4.91
C TYR A 13 -1.04 -18.30 -5.33
N ILE A 14 -0.73 -18.32 -6.64
CA ILE A 14 0.56 -17.87 -7.18
C ILE A 14 0.79 -16.39 -6.86
N THR A 15 -0.20 -15.54 -7.10
CA THR A 15 -0.10 -14.10 -6.80
C THR A 15 0.12 -13.86 -5.32
N HIS A 16 -0.66 -14.51 -4.47
CA HIS A 16 -0.51 -14.40 -3.02
C HIS A 16 0.87 -14.84 -2.55
N SER A 17 1.37 -15.99 -3.02
CA SER A 17 2.70 -16.50 -2.71
C SER A 17 3.81 -15.53 -3.10
N ARG A 18 3.71 -14.92 -4.28
CA ARG A 18 4.71 -13.96 -4.77
C ARG A 18 4.72 -12.70 -3.92
N LEU A 19 3.56 -12.17 -3.58
CA LEU A 19 3.46 -11.00 -2.72
C LEU A 19 3.94 -11.30 -1.29
N LEU A 20 3.68 -12.50 -0.78
CA LEU A 20 4.20 -12.92 0.50
C LEU A 20 5.74 -12.99 0.48
N LYS A 21 6.31 -13.55 -0.57
CA LYS A 21 7.77 -13.58 -0.74
C LYS A 21 8.36 -12.18 -0.77
N THR A 22 7.74 -11.27 -1.51
CA THR A 22 8.15 -9.86 -1.57
C THR A 22 8.13 -9.24 -0.17
N ARG A 23 7.06 -9.49 0.60
CA ARG A 23 6.94 -9.01 1.97
C ARG A 23 8.09 -9.51 2.85
N LEU A 24 8.38 -10.80 2.77
CA LEU A 24 9.45 -11.41 3.58
C LEU A 24 10.82 -10.85 3.22
N LEU A 25 11.07 -10.62 1.94
CA LEU A 25 12.31 -9.97 1.50
C LEU A 25 12.42 -8.54 2.04
N TYR A 26 11.32 -7.79 1.98
CA TYR A 26 11.27 -6.44 2.53
C TYR A 26 11.52 -6.46 4.05
N ASP A 27 10.83 -7.31 4.78
CA ASP A 27 10.96 -7.41 6.23
C ASP A 27 12.38 -7.80 6.66
N GLY A 28 13.06 -8.58 5.83
CA GLY A 28 14.47 -8.96 6.05
C GLY A 28 15.48 -7.90 5.63
N GLY A 29 15.05 -6.79 5.06
CA GLY A 29 15.94 -5.71 4.60
C GLY A 29 16.52 -5.93 3.21
N TYR A 30 16.05 -6.94 2.46
CA TYR A 30 16.53 -7.26 1.11
C TYR A 30 15.74 -6.46 0.07
N TYR A 31 15.87 -5.14 0.10
CA TYR A 31 15.01 -4.23 -0.68
C TYR A 31 15.22 -4.37 -2.20
N GLU A 32 16.46 -4.51 -2.66
CA GLU A 32 16.74 -4.69 -4.09
C GLU A 32 16.20 -6.01 -4.61
N LYS A 33 16.34 -7.09 -3.83
CA LYS A 33 15.77 -8.39 -4.18
C LYS A 33 14.24 -8.33 -4.16
N ALA A 34 13.67 -7.60 -3.20
CA ALA A 34 12.21 -7.40 -3.14
C ALA A 34 11.71 -6.68 -4.39
N LEU A 35 12.44 -5.66 -4.85
CA LEU A 35 12.08 -4.94 -6.07
C LEU A 35 12.10 -5.85 -7.29
N LEU A 36 13.15 -6.66 -7.46
CA LEU A 36 13.23 -7.62 -8.55
C LEU A 36 12.10 -8.63 -8.51
N ASP A 37 11.79 -9.12 -7.30
CA ASP A 37 10.73 -10.11 -7.11
C ASP A 37 9.36 -9.56 -7.46
N ILE A 38 9.01 -8.38 -6.94
CA ILE A 38 7.70 -7.76 -7.21
C ILE A 38 7.55 -7.36 -8.67
N SER A 39 8.65 -7.00 -9.34
CA SER A 39 8.63 -6.65 -10.77
C SER A 39 8.24 -7.84 -11.65
N GLY A 40 8.42 -9.07 -11.15
CA GLY A 40 8.00 -10.28 -11.85
C GLY A 40 6.56 -10.68 -11.58
N VAL A 41 5.86 -9.97 -10.69
CA VAL A 41 4.46 -10.27 -10.38
C VAL A 41 3.57 -9.75 -11.51
N LYS A 42 2.89 -10.67 -12.18
CA LYS A 42 1.87 -10.31 -13.18
C LYS A 42 0.51 -10.32 -12.49
N ILE A 43 0.01 -9.14 -12.19
CA ILE A 43 -1.35 -9.02 -11.71
C ILE A 43 -2.27 -9.11 -12.90
N ILE A 44 -3.05 -10.17 -12.94
CA ILE A 44 -4.01 -10.36 -14.00
C ILE A 44 -5.19 -9.44 -13.73
N LYS A 45 -5.61 -8.70 -14.75
CA LYS A 45 -6.63 -7.64 -14.70
C LYS A 45 -7.93 -8.07 -14.01
N ASP A 46 -8.22 -9.36 -13.99
CA ASP A 46 -9.45 -9.92 -13.41
C ASP A 46 -9.33 -10.25 -11.91
N TYR A 47 -8.15 -10.04 -11.31
CA TYR A 47 -7.90 -10.33 -9.88
C TYR A 47 -7.56 -9.06 -9.13
N SER A 48 -8.52 -8.14 -9.11
CA SER A 48 -8.38 -6.82 -8.47
C SER A 48 -8.09 -6.91 -6.96
N GLY A 49 -8.35 -8.05 -6.32
CA GLY A 49 -8.15 -8.23 -4.88
C GLY A 49 -6.71 -8.10 -4.40
N PHE A 50 -5.73 -8.08 -5.29
CA PHE A 50 -4.31 -7.97 -4.93
C PHE A 50 -3.67 -6.65 -5.39
N TYR A 51 -4.40 -5.78 -6.09
CA TYR A 51 -3.81 -4.55 -6.63
C TYR A 51 -3.42 -3.57 -5.53
N ASP A 52 -4.23 -3.44 -4.48
CA ASP A 52 -3.94 -2.56 -3.37
C ASP A 52 -2.66 -2.99 -2.65
N GLU A 53 -2.49 -4.27 -2.38
CA GLU A 53 -1.28 -4.81 -1.77
C GLU A 53 -0.05 -4.63 -2.66
N TYR A 54 -0.17 -4.93 -3.95
CA TYR A 54 0.91 -4.80 -4.92
C TYR A 54 1.50 -3.38 -4.92
N TRP A 55 0.64 -2.37 -5.10
CA TRP A 55 1.09 -0.98 -5.16
C TRP A 55 1.64 -0.49 -3.83
N TYR A 56 1.03 -0.91 -2.72
CA TYR A 56 1.51 -0.58 -1.39
C TYR A 56 2.93 -1.14 -1.17
N ARG A 57 3.17 -2.39 -1.48
CA ARG A 57 4.48 -3.00 -1.29
C ARG A 57 5.53 -2.40 -2.22
N LEU A 58 5.18 -2.14 -3.46
CA LEU A 58 6.09 -1.50 -4.42
C LEU A 58 6.50 -0.11 -3.93
N ALA A 59 5.55 0.69 -3.46
CA ALA A 59 5.83 2.01 -2.92
C ALA A 59 6.76 1.95 -1.69
N ARG A 60 6.50 0.99 -0.78
CA ARG A 60 7.34 0.79 0.41
C ARG A 60 8.78 0.42 0.04
N ILE A 61 8.95 -0.47 -0.92
CA ILE A 61 10.27 -0.88 -1.41
C ILE A 61 11.00 0.33 -2.02
N LYS A 62 10.34 1.06 -2.89
CA LYS A 62 10.93 2.25 -3.52
C LYS A 62 11.32 3.31 -2.49
N SER A 63 10.52 3.46 -1.43
CA SER A 63 10.84 4.38 -0.34
C SER A 63 12.16 4.00 0.35
N LYS A 64 12.38 2.71 0.60
CA LYS A 64 13.62 2.23 1.21
C LYS A 64 14.82 2.36 0.29
N LEU A 65 14.61 2.34 -1.02
CA LEU A 65 15.66 2.49 -2.03
C LEU A 65 15.88 3.95 -2.44
N ASN A 66 15.22 4.89 -1.76
CA ASN A 66 15.36 6.33 -1.98
C ASN A 66 14.97 6.78 -3.39
N TYR A 67 13.93 6.17 -3.94
CA TYR A 67 13.33 6.64 -5.19
C TYR A 67 12.74 8.04 -4.97
N ASP A 68 12.46 8.75 -6.06
CA ASP A 68 11.85 10.07 -6.02
C ASP A 68 10.47 10.01 -5.31
N ASP A 69 10.24 10.97 -4.42
CA ASP A 69 8.99 11.05 -3.64
C ASP A 69 7.75 11.08 -4.54
N LYS A 70 7.83 11.75 -5.69
CA LYS A 70 6.71 11.80 -6.63
C LYS A 70 6.30 10.41 -7.10
N GLU A 71 7.26 9.57 -7.47
CA GLU A 71 7.00 8.21 -7.91
C GLU A 71 6.45 7.35 -6.78
N ILE A 72 7.00 7.50 -5.58
CA ILE A 72 6.54 6.78 -4.39
C ILE A 72 5.08 7.15 -4.08
N ILE A 73 4.76 8.43 -4.09
CA ILE A 73 3.39 8.92 -3.85
C ILE A 73 2.43 8.39 -4.92
N GLU A 74 2.83 8.39 -6.19
CA GLU A 74 2.00 7.85 -7.27
C GLU A 74 1.67 6.37 -7.04
N ASN A 75 2.63 5.58 -6.60
CA ASN A 75 2.39 4.16 -6.31
C ASN A 75 1.46 3.98 -5.11
N PHE A 76 1.65 4.73 -4.02
CA PHE A 76 0.72 4.69 -2.89
C PHE A 76 -0.68 5.13 -3.30
N GLN A 77 -0.80 6.13 -4.17
CA GLN A 77 -2.10 6.60 -4.66
C GLN A 77 -2.82 5.49 -5.43
N LEU A 78 -2.10 4.72 -6.23
CA LEU A 78 -2.68 3.56 -6.93
C LEU A 78 -3.21 2.52 -5.95
N SER A 79 -2.51 2.30 -4.83
CA SER A 79 -3.01 1.42 -3.76
C SER A 79 -4.33 1.94 -3.19
N ILE A 80 -4.44 3.24 -2.95
CA ILE A 80 -5.67 3.85 -2.44
C ILE A 80 -6.81 3.65 -3.45
N ASP A 81 -6.55 3.95 -4.72
CA ASP A 81 -7.58 3.87 -5.77
C ASP A 81 -8.12 2.45 -5.93
N GLN A 82 -7.28 1.45 -5.74
CA GLN A 82 -7.65 0.05 -5.88
C GLN A 82 -8.26 -0.54 -4.60
N GLY A 83 -7.93 0.00 -3.43
CA GLY A 83 -8.27 -0.64 -2.16
C GLY A 83 -9.14 0.16 -1.20
N LYS A 84 -9.62 1.34 -1.58
CA LYS A 84 -10.39 2.21 -0.67
C LYS A 84 -11.69 1.59 -0.14
N ASN A 85 -12.25 0.62 -0.85
CA ASN A 85 -13.47 -0.09 -0.46
C ASN A 85 -13.18 -1.53 0.02
N SER A 86 -11.92 -1.87 0.19
CA SER A 86 -11.47 -3.20 0.63
C SER A 86 -11.41 -3.26 2.15
N ALA A 87 -11.53 -4.47 2.70
CA ALA A 87 -11.30 -4.73 4.13
C ALA A 87 -9.81 -4.79 4.47
N ASN A 88 -8.92 -4.71 3.47
CA ASN A 88 -7.46 -4.72 3.68
C ASN A 88 -6.97 -3.36 4.17
N TYR A 89 -5.83 -3.37 4.87
CA TYR A 89 -5.27 -2.14 5.43
C TYR A 89 -4.34 -1.39 4.46
N TYR A 90 -4.14 -1.87 3.24
CA TYR A 90 -3.14 -1.30 2.32
C TYR A 90 -3.49 0.11 1.84
N ALA A 91 -4.75 0.36 1.50
CA ALA A 91 -5.18 1.68 1.08
C ALA A 91 -5.11 2.73 2.20
N PRO A 92 -5.66 2.49 3.40
CA PRO A 92 -5.52 3.46 4.49
C PRO A 92 -4.06 3.65 4.94
N MET A 93 -3.25 2.59 4.94
CA MET A 93 -1.81 2.73 5.21
C MET A 93 -1.10 3.55 4.14
N SER A 94 -1.50 3.39 2.88
CA SER A 94 -0.94 4.19 1.79
C SER A 94 -1.26 5.67 1.96
N ALA A 95 -2.50 5.99 2.35
CA ALA A 95 -2.89 7.38 2.65
C ALA A 95 -2.05 7.95 3.80
N LEU A 96 -1.83 7.17 4.85
CA LEU A 96 -0.98 7.55 5.97
C LEU A 96 0.46 7.83 5.50
N GLN A 97 1.03 6.96 4.68
CA GLN A 97 2.39 7.13 4.18
C GLN A 97 2.54 8.38 3.30
N ILE A 98 1.57 8.66 2.43
CA ILE A 98 1.57 9.88 1.61
C ILE A 98 1.54 11.10 2.51
N ALA A 99 0.68 11.10 3.53
CA ALA A 99 0.60 12.20 4.49
C ALA A 99 1.93 12.46 5.17
N LEU A 100 2.62 11.40 5.60
CA LEU A 100 3.94 11.52 6.25
C LEU A 100 5.01 12.07 5.30
N ILE A 101 4.96 11.69 4.02
CA ILE A 101 5.87 12.24 3.01
C ILE A 101 5.64 13.74 2.84
N TYR A 102 4.38 14.17 2.71
CA TYR A 102 4.06 15.58 2.58
C TYR A 102 4.40 16.36 3.85
N GLU A 103 4.17 15.79 5.04
CA GLU A 103 4.56 16.42 6.29
C GLU A 103 6.08 16.68 6.31
N LYS A 104 6.88 15.70 5.91
CA LYS A 104 8.34 15.83 5.83
C LYS A 104 8.77 16.91 4.84
N GLN A 105 8.02 17.09 3.75
CA GLN A 105 8.26 18.14 2.76
C GLN A 105 7.76 19.51 3.21
N ASN A 106 7.16 19.60 4.39
CA ASN A 106 6.49 20.80 4.90
C ASN A 106 5.31 21.26 4.02
N GLU A 107 4.71 20.32 3.28
CA GLU A 107 3.48 20.53 2.52
C GLU A 107 2.29 20.18 3.42
N LEU A 108 2.01 21.07 4.39
CA LEU A 108 1.12 20.72 5.51
C LEU A 108 -0.35 20.59 5.11
N VAL A 109 -0.82 21.36 4.13
CA VAL A 109 -2.21 21.26 3.64
C VAL A 109 -2.42 19.90 2.98
N LYS A 110 -1.49 19.49 2.12
CA LYS A 110 -1.55 18.18 1.46
C LYS A 110 -1.44 17.03 2.48
N ALA A 111 -0.57 17.18 3.46
CA ALA A 111 -0.43 16.20 4.53
C ALA A 111 -1.75 16.05 5.30
N ALA A 112 -2.37 17.15 5.70
CA ALA A 112 -3.66 17.12 6.41
C ALA A 112 -4.73 16.42 5.57
N ASN A 113 -4.79 16.69 4.28
CA ASN A 113 -5.77 16.06 3.38
C ASN A 113 -5.61 14.53 3.36
N TYR A 114 -4.38 14.03 3.36
CA TYR A 114 -4.15 12.59 3.33
C TYR A 114 -4.30 11.93 4.70
N PHE A 115 -4.00 12.62 5.81
CA PHE A 115 -4.37 12.12 7.13
C PHE A 115 -5.88 11.98 7.26
N GLU A 116 -6.64 12.97 6.79
CA GLU A 116 -8.10 12.92 6.79
C GLU A 116 -8.62 11.81 5.86
N LYS A 117 -7.99 11.61 4.71
CA LYS A 117 -8.35 10.53 3.80
C LYS A 117 -8.18 9.17 4.48
N CYS A 118 -7.09 8.97 5.23
CA CYS A 118 -6.88 7.76 6.02
C CYS A 118 -8.04 7.56 7.02
N LEU A 119 -8.42 8.60 7.72
CA LEU A 119 -9.51 8.55 8.71
C LEU A 119 -10.87 8.31 8.08
N SER A 120 -11.05 8.65 6.80
CA SER A 120 -12.31 8.43 6.08
C SER A 120 -12.55 6.98 5.71
N MET A 121 -11.52 6.14 5.76
CA MET A 121 -11.63 4.72 5.48
C MET A 121 -11.86 3.97 6.79
N SER A 122 -12.76 2.96 6.77
CA SER A 122 -13.15 2.23 7.97
C SER A 122 -13.37 0.75 7.65
N ASP A 123 -13.56 -0.05 8.69
CA ASP A 123 -13.86 -1.48 8.60
C ASP A 123 -12.74 -2.29 7.92
N PHE A 124 -11.51 -1.99 8.31
CA PHE A 124 -10.34 -2.69 7.83
C PHE A 124 -9.46 -3.18 9.00
N ASP A 125 -8.56 -4.13 8.71
CA ASP A 125 -7.66 -4.68 9.71
C ASP A 125 -6.72 -3.60 10.28
N TYR A 126 -6.53 -3.61 11.60
CA TYR A 126 -5.67 -2.67 12.32
C TYR A 126 -6.14 -1.21 12.28
N GLU A 127 -7.43 -0.99 12.00
CA GLU A 127 -8.02 0.34 11.87
C GLU A 127 -7.67 1.27 13.03
N ARG A 128 -7.82 0.79 14.26
CA ARG A 128 -7.59 1.61 15.46
C ARG A 128 -6.17 2.18 15.51
N GLY A 129 -5.17 1.35 15.29
CA GLY A 129 -3.77 1.77 15.33
C GLY A 129 -3.42 2.72 14.18
N ILE A 130 -3.92 2.44 12.99
CA ILE A 130 -3.67 3.26 11.82
C ILE A 130 -4.35 4.61 11.97
N HIS A 131 -5.61 4.66 12.40
CA HIS A 131 -6.32 5.91 12.66
C HIS A 131 -5.66 6.73 13.75
N GLN A 132 -5.10 6.09 14.80
CA GLN A 132 -4.39 6.80 15.84
C GLN A 132 -3.17 7.55 15.30
N LYS A 133 -2.43 6.95 14.40
CA LYS A 133 -1.29 7.60 13.73
C LYS A 133 -1.71 8.79 12.88
N ALA A 134 -2.83 8.67 12.17
CA ALA A 134 -3.37 9.77 11.37
C ALA A 134 -3.84 10.93 12.25
N LYS A 135 -4.51 10.65 13.34
CA LYS A 135 -4.93 11.65 14.32
C LYS A 135 -3.73 12.37 14.93
N SER A 136 -2.70 11.64 15.28
CA SER A 136 -1.46 12.22 15.82
C SER A 136 -0.80 13.14 14.81
N GLY A 137 -0.82 12.77 13.51
CA GLY A 137 -0.32 13.61 12.44
C GLY A 137 -1.06 14.93 12.32
N LEU A 138 -2.39 14.89 12.38
CA LEU A 138 -3.21 16.10 12.34
C LEU A 138 -2.91 17.02 13.53
N VAL A 139 -2.74 16.47 14.73
CA VAL A 139 -2.38 17.25 15.92
C VAL A 139 -1.03 17.96 15.71
N ARG A 140 -0.02 17.25 15.18
CA ARG A 140 1.29 17.86 14.92
C ARG A 140 1.21 19.03 13.94
N ILE A 141 0.37 18.89 12.91
CA ILE A 141 0.23 19.89 11.84
C ILE A 141 -0.52 21.14 12.33
N LEU A 142 -1.53 20.94 13.19
CA LEU A 142 -2.38 22.02 13.69
C LEU A 142 -1.72 22.85 14.79
N ASP A 143 -0.68 22.34 15.40
CA ASP A 143 0.09 23.07 16.40
C ASP A 143 1.17 23.93 15.72
#